data_1d1692af798f31597f4014a3233ecee5
#
_entry.id   1d1692af798f31597f4014a3233ecee5
#
_cell.length_a   1.000
_cell.length_b   1.000
_cell.length_c   1.000
_cell.angle_alpha   90.00
_cell.angle_beta   90.00
_cell.angle_gamma   90.00
#
_symmetry.space_group_name_H-M   'P 1'
#
loop_
_entity.id
_entity.type
_entity.pdbx_description
1 polymer ?
#
loop_
_entity_poly.entity_id
_entity_poly.type
_entity_poly.pdbx_seq_one_letter_code
_entity_poly.pdbx_strand_id
1 'polypeptide(L)'
;MKKFIAMLIAAMMIMSAFAALAENGTLTMCTNAQFPPYEFYGDDPNTVIGIDAEIAAAVCEKIGYDLEIKDIKFDACIPGVNEHKYDFAAAGMTVTDERKEIVQFTDTYATGIQVVIVPEESEYTSIEDIIADKGTVKIGVQQGTTGALYCTWDYQDEGLGTADAYESGGAAVAALVAGKEDCVVIDNEPAKNFVAQNEGLKILETAYTQEDYAMAFAKDSEVFEAFNAALGELIADGTVQAIIDKYIPAEEAE
;
A
#
# COMPACT_ATOMS: atom_id res chain seq x y z
N MET A 1 -14.45 37.81 -42.77
CA MET A 1 -15.37 37.73 -41.60
C MET A 1 -15.90 36.33 -41.34
N LYS A 2 -16.57 35.67 -42.29
CA LYS A 2 -17.13 34.32 -42.04
C LYS A 2 -16.11 33.23 -41.66
N LYS A 3 -14.87 33.25 -42.16
CA LYS A 3 -13.80 32.32 -41.82
C LYS A 3 -13.19 32.56 -40.42
N PHE A 4 -13.17 33.81 -39.95
CA PHE A 4 -12.73 34.17 -38.58
C PHE A 4 -13.74 33.76 -37.52
N ILE A 5 -15.03 33.87 -37.81
CA ILE A 5 -16.10 33.47 -36.90
C ILE A 5 -16.13 31.93 -36.74
N ALA A 6 -15.90 31.18 -37.82
CA ALA A 6 -15.82 29.71 -37.76
C ALA A 6 -14.60 29.21 -36.96
N MET A 7 -13.46 29.92 -37.01
CA MET A 7 -12.26 29.58 -36.23
C MET A 7 -12.42 29.93 -34.73
N LEU A 8 -13.16 30.95 -34.38
CA LEU A 8 -13.49 31.31 -32.99
C LEU A 8 -14.48 30.33 -32.35
N ILE A 9 -15.46 29.84 -33.13
CA ILE A 9 -16.42 28.82 -32.66
C ILE A 9 -15.75 27.47 -32.48
N ALA A 10 -14.82 27.09 -33.36
CA ALA A 10 -14.03 25.85 -33.22
C ALA A 10 -13.06 25.94 -32.01
N ALA A 11 -12.45 27.08 -31.76
CA ALA A 11 -11.60 27.30 -30.58
C ALA A 11 -12.40 27.30 -29.27
N MET A 12 -13.64 27.82 -29.26
CA MET A 12 -14.55 27.75 -28.12
C MET A 12 -15.07 26.34 -27.85
N MET A 13 -15.31 25.54 -28.89
CA MET A 13 -15.70 24.12 -28.71
C MET A 13 -14.53 23.24 -28.22
N ILE A 14 -13.29 23.57 -28.57
CA ILE A 14 -12.12 22.87 -28.04
C ILE A 14 -11.84 23.27 -26.59
N MET A 15 -12.09 24.55 -26.20
CA MET A 15 -11.96 24.97 -24.80
C MET A 15 -13.09 24.46 -23.89
N SER A 16 -14.28 24.17 -24.44
CA SER A 16 -15.37 23.57 -23.65
C SER A 16 -15.22 22.06 -23.46
N ALA A 17 -14.40 21.38 -24.27
CA ALA A 17 -14.10 19.96 -24.07
C ALA A 17 -13.03 19.70 -22.97
N PHE A 18 -12.28 20.73 -22.55
CA PHE A 18 -11.31 20.62 -21.45
C PHE A 18 -11.89 21.03 -20.07
N ALA A 19 -13.14 21.50 -20.02
CA ALA A 19 -13.80 21.91 -18.77
C ALA A 19 -14.89 20.93 -18.29
N ALA A 20 -14.92 19.70 -18.85
CA ALA A 20 -15.92 18.69 -18.51
C ALA A 20 -15.30 17.45 -17.82
N LEU A 21 -14.25 17.65 -17.01
CA LEU A 21 -13.58 16.55 -16.30
C LEU A 21 -13.63 16.76 -14.78
N ALA A 22 -14.76 17.11 -14.20
CA ALA A 22 -15.02 16.98 -12.76
C ALA A 22 -16.53 17.17 -12.50
N GLU A 23 -17.39 16.32 -13.00
CA GLU A 23 -18.84 16.42 -12.73
C GLU A 23 -19.36 15.38 -11.73
N ASN A 24 -18.56 14.42 -11.32
CA ASN A 24 -19.06 13.32 -10.48
C ASN A 24 -18.81 13.49 -8.96
N GLY A 25 -18.04 14.54 -8.55
CA GLY A 25 -17.74 14.78 -7.14
C GLY A 25 -16.35 14.29 -6.72
N THR A 26 -16.15 14.08 -5.44
CA THR A 26 -14.87 13.66 -4.84
C THR A 26 -15.01 12.27 -4.24
N LEU A 27 -14.05 11.38 -4.51
CA LEU A 27 -13.88 10.13 -3.79
C LEU A 27 -12.83 10.30 -2.69
N THR A 28 -13.13 9.77 -1.53
CA THR A 28 -12.23 9.76 -0.37
C THR A 28 -11.53 8.41 -0.24
N MET A 29 -10.20 8.44 -0.37
CA MET A 29 -9.33 7.29 -0.13
C MET A 29 -8.77 7.37 1.29
N CYS A 30 -8.85 6.30 2.08
CA CYS A 30 -8.04 6.18 3.28
C CYS A 30 -6.81 5.32 3.05
N THR A 31 -5.73 5.68 3.74
CA THR A 31 -4.43 5.03 3.66
C THR A 31 -3.68 5.18 4.97
N ASN A 32 -2.50 4.53 5.11
CA ASN A 32 -1.56 4.80 6.20
C ASN A 32 -0.22 5.27 5.62
N ALA A 33 -0.05 6.59 5.48
CA ALA A 33 1.03 7.22 4.75
C ALA A 33 2.42 7.10 5.43
N GLN A 34 2.76 5.89 5.88
CA GLN A 34 4.02 5.51 6.51
C GLN A 34 4.61 4.23 5.89
N PHE A 35 4.26 3.95 4.62
CA PHE A 35 4.59 2.70 3.95
C PHE A 35 5.21 2.93 2.55
N PRO A 36 6.40 3.59 2.48
CA PRO A 36 7.07 3.83 1.21
C PRO A 36 7.50 2.50 0.57
N PRO A 37 7.38 2.37 -0.76
CA PRO A 37 7.03 3.38 -1.75
C PRO A 37 5.54 3.41 -2.13
N TYR A 38 4.66 2.71 -1.44
CA TYR A 38 3.24 2.60 -1.77
C TYR A 38 2.46 3.86 -1.38
N GLU A 39 2.58 4.32 -0.13
CA GLU A 39 1.97 5.55 0.37
C GLU A 39 2.84 6.20 1.45
N PHE A 40 3.22 7.44 1.21
CA PHE A 40 4.08 8.19 2.14
C PHE A 40 4.01 9.70 1.86
N TYR A 41 4.51 10.50 2.80
CA TYR A 41 4.69 11.92 2.59
C TYR A 41 6.01 12.20 1.87
N GLY A 42 5.94 12.96 0.76
CA GLY A 42 7.13 13.41 0.04
C GLY A 42 7.74 14.68 0.65
N ASP A 43 8.33 15.51 -0.21
CA ASP A 43 8.91 16.81 0.20
C ASP A 43 7.86 17.76 0.78
N ASP A 44 6.61 17.69 0.30
CA ASP A 44 5.47 18.41 0.87
C ASP A 44 4.81 17.53 1.96
N PRO A 45 4.87 17.94 3.24
CA PRO A 45 4.30 17.17 4.34
C PRO A 45 2.76 17.14 4.36
N ASN A 46 2.09 17.82 3.43
CA ASN A 46 0.63 17.79 3.31
C ASN A 46 0.15 16.93 2.15
N THR A 47 1.05 16.39 1.33
CA THR A 47 0.71 15.62 0.13
C THR A 47 1.21 14.19 0.26
N VAL A 48 0.27 13.24 0.28
CA VAL A 48 0.57 11.81 0.21
C VAL A 48 0.87 11.47 -1.24
N ILE A 49 2.01 10.80 -1.45
CA ILE A 49 2.48 10.29 -2.74
C ILE A 49 2.77 8.79 -2.64
N GLY A 50 3.09 8.17 -3.74
CA GLY A 50 3.44 6.75 -3.81
C GLY A 50 2.59 6.00 -4.83
N ILE A 51 2.84 4.72 -4.96
CA ILE A 51 2.21 3.84 -5.95
C ILE A 51 0.68 3.86 -5.79
N ASP A 52 0.19 3.66 -4.58
CA ASP A 52 -1.24 3.59 -4.28
C ASP A 52 -1.93 4.92 -4.54
N ALA A 53 -1.31 6.03 -4.10
CA ALA A 53 -1.83 7.37 -4.30
C ALA A 53 -1.92 7.73 -5.79
N GLU A 54 -0.90 7.39 -6.60
CA GLU A 54 -0.88 7.72 -8.03
C GLU A 54 -1.80 6.82 -8.84
N ILE A 55 -1.89 5.52 -8.54
CA ILE A 55 -2.86 4.62 -9.20
C ILE A 55 -4.28 5.09 -8.89
N ALA A 56 -4.60 5.37 -7.61
CA ALA A 56 -5.91 5.87 -7.22
C ALA A 56 -6.27 7.19 -7.93
N ALA A 57 -5.32 8.12 -8.03
CA ALA A 57 -5.51 9.39 -8.74
C ALA A 57 -5.79 9.16 -10.23
N ALA A 58 -5.03 8.29 -10.90
CA ALA A 58 -5.22 7.96 -12.31
C ALA A 58 -6.58 7.30 -12.59
N VAL A 59 -7.03 6.41 -11.69
CA VAL A 59 -8.37 5.79 -11.81
C VAL A 59 -9.46 6.83 -11.59
N CYS A 60 -9.37 7.65 -10.53
CA CYS A 60 -10.36 8.71 -10.25
C CYS A 60 -10.47 9.70 -11.40
N GLU A 61 -9.34 10.17 -11.95
CA GLU A 61 -9.32 11.04 -13.13
C GLU A 61 -10.04 10.39 -14.32
N LYS A 62 -9.75 9.11 -14.58
CA LYS A 62 -10.33 8.36 -15.71
C LYS A 62 -11.85 8.21 -15.61
N ILE A 63 -12.41 8.09 -14.39
CA ILE A 63 -13.85 8.00 -14.16
C ILE A 63 -14.52 9.34 -13.83
N GLY A 64 -13.76 10.46 -13.88
CA GLY A 64 -14.27 11.82 -13.72
C GLY A 64 -14.56 12.24 -12.27
N TYR A 65 -13.81 11.73 -11.31
CA TYR A 65 -13.86 12.13 -9.90
C TYR A 65 -12.58 12.84 -9.48
N ASP A 66 -12.70 13.77 -8.54
CA ASP A 66 -11.58 14.26 -7.75
C ASP A 66 -11.20 13.22 -6.68
N LEU A 67 -9.92 13.18 -6.27
CA LEU A 67 -9.45 12.30 -5.19
C LEU A 67 -9.08 13.14 -3.96
N GLU A 68 -9.59 12.75 -2.79
CA GLU A 68 -9.12 13.23 -1.49
C GLU A 68 -8.51 12.06 -0.70
N ILE A 69 -7.25 12.21 -0.23
CA ILE A 69 -6.54 11.17 0.54
C ILE A 69 -6.57 11.52 2.02
N LYS A 70 -6.91 10.54 2.86
CA LYS A 70 -6.96 10.63 4.31
C LYS A 70 -5.96 9.66 4.94
N ASP A 71 -4.96 10.20 5.61
CA ASP A 71 -4.01 9.41 6.38
C ASP A 71 -4.63 9.03 7.72
N ILE A 72 -4.72 7.72 7.97
CA ILE A 72 -5.28 7.13 9.19
C ILE A 72 -4.44 5.92 9.61
N LYS A 73 -4.75 5.30 10.75
CA LYS A 73 -4.13 4.03 11.13
C LYS A 73 -4.54 2.90 10.17
N PHE A 74 -3.60 2.02 9.85
CA PHE A 74 -3.81 0.93 8.90
C PHE A 74 -5.00 0.04 9.30
N ASP A 75 -5.07 -0.37 10.57
CA ASP A 75 -6.13 -1.21 11.12
C ASP A 75 -7.52 -0.56 11.12
N ALA A 76 -7.59 0.77 10.91
CA ALA A 76 -8.84 1.51 10.78
C ALA A 76 -9.34 1.62 9.32
N CYS A 77 -8.53 1.24 8.31
CA CYS A 77 -8.89 1.40 6.89
C CYS A 77 -10.13 0.56 6.51
N ILE A 78 -10.09 -0.75 6.72
CA ILE A 78 -11.21 -1.65 6.39
C ILE A 78 -12.49 -1.29 7.18
N PRO A 79 -12.45 -1.10 8.52
CA PRO A 79 -13.62 -0.62 9.25
C PRO A 79 -14.16 0.71 8.71
N GLY A 80 -13.28 1.65 8.40
CA GLY A 80 -13.66 2.96 7.89
C GLY A 80 -14.38 2.91 6.54
N VAL A 81 -13.93 2.04 5.64
CA VAL A 81 -14.59 1.78 4.36
C VAL A 81 -15.92 1.08 4.54
N ASN A 82 -15.98 0.03 5.36
CA ASN A 82 -17.22 -0.71 5.63
C ASN A 82 -18.30 0.15 6.30
N GLU A 83 -17.90 1.16 7.08
CA GLU A 83 -18.80 2.13 7.71
C GLU A 83 -19.10 3.35 6.81
N HIS A 84 -18.67 3.36 5.55
CA HIS A 84 -18.82 4.46 4.58
C HIS A 84 -18.27 5.81 5.05
N LYS A 85 -17.24 5.80 5.91
CA LYS A 85 -16.49 7.01 6.26
C LYS A 85 -15.55 7.43 5.12
N TYR A 86 -15.11 6.46 4.35
CA TYR A 86 -14.26 6.61 3.17
C TYR A 86 -14.85 5.75 2.06
N ASP A 87 -14.66 6.19 0.82
CA ASP A 87 -15.19 5.48 -0.34
C ASP A 87 -14.39 4.20 -0.62
N PHE A 88 -13.07 4.25 -0.40
CA PHE A 88 -12.17 3.09 -0.54
C PHE A 88 -10.89 3.22 0.29
N ALA A 89 -10.18 2.11 0.41
CA ALA A 89 -8.83 2.06 0.99
C ALA A 89 -7.81 1.58 -0.05
N ALA A 90 -6.67 2.28 -0.10
CA ALA A 90 -5.46 1.83 -0.79
C ALA A 90 -4.29 2.06 0.17
N ALA A 91 -3.61 0.97 0.60
CA ALA A 91 -2.65 1.01 1.69
C ALA A 91 -1.71 -0.22 1.66
N GLY A 92 -1.19 -0.61 0.47
CA GLY A 92 -0.50 -1.89 0.33
C GLY A 92 -1.36 -3.05 0.84
N MET A 93 -2.67 -3.00 0.56
CA MET A 93 -3.66 -3.84 1.23
C MET A 93 -3.70 -5.25 0.65
N THR A 94 -3.19 -6.21 1.39
CA THR A 94 -3.26 -7.63 1.03
C THR A 94 -4.69 -8.14 0.98
N VAL A 95 -5.01 -8.86 -0.08
CA VAL A 95 -6.27 -9.58 -0.25
C VAL A 95 -6.26 -10.84 0.61
N THR A 96 -7.11 -10.90 1.65
CA THR A 96 -7.31 -12.12 2.46
C THR A 96 -8.77 -12.52 2.49
N ASP A 97 -9.04 -13.79 2.81
CA ASP A 97 -10.42 -14.29 2.89
C ASP A 97 -11.20 -13.62 4.03
N GLU A 98 -10.55 -13.34 5.17
CA GLU A 98 -11.18 -12.63 6.28
C GLU A 98 -11.58 -11.19 5.88
N ARG A 99 -10.70 -10.49 5.15
CA ARG A 99 -10.99 -9.14 4.65
C ARG A 99 -12.11 -9.16 3.61
N LYS A 100 -12.16 -10.18 2.73
CA LYS A 100 -13.24 -10.38 1.76
C LYS A 100 -14.61 -10.63 2.41
N GLU A 101 -14.66 -11.11 3.65
CA GLU A 101 -15.92 -11.22 4.39
C GLU A 101 -16.52 -9.85 4.70
N ILE A 102 -15.70 -8.81 4.83
CA ILE A 102 -16.08 -7.45 5.25
C ILE A 102 -16.22 -6.51 4.05
N VAL A 103 -15.26 -6.52 3.13
CA VAL A 103 -15.15 -5.62 1.98
C VAL A 103 -15.04 -6.40 0.67
N GLN A 104 -15.12 -5.71 -0.46
CA GLN A 104 -14.75 -6.23 -1.78
C GLN A 104 -13.47 -5.58 -2.25
N PHE A 105 -12.70 -6.30 -3.04
CA PHE A 105 -11.41 -5.87 -3.57
C PHE A 105 -11.46 -5.68 -5.08
N THR A 106 -10.71 -4.72 -5.58
CA THR A 106 -10.44 -4.54 -7.00
C THR A 106 -9.60 -5.70 -7.56
N ASP A 107 -9.34 -5.67 -8.85
CA ASP A 107 -8.26 -6.45 -9.45
C ASP A 107 -6.94 -6.08 -8.76
N THR A 108 -6.03 -7.07 -8.68
CA THR A 108 -4.70 -6.91 -8.07
C THR A 108 -3.83 -6.00 -8.96
N TYR A 109 -3.18 -5.01 -8.36
CA TYR A 109 -2.30 -4.08 -9.07
C TYR A 109 -0.80 -4.26 -8.74
N ALA A 110 -0.48 -4.88 -7.61
CA ALA A 110 0.89 -5.14 -7.17
C ALA A 110 0.97 -6.42 -6.34
N THR A 111 2.19 -6.87 -6.08
CA THR A 111 2.48 -8.02 -5.22
C THR A 111 3.44 -7.60 -4.12
N GLY A 112 3.11 -7.92 -2.88
CA GLY A 112 3.97 -7.78 -1.72
C GLY A 112 4.66 -9.09 -1.36
N ILE A 113 5.79 -9.00 -0.66
CA ILE A 113 6.51 -10.15 -0.13
C ILE A 113 6.82 -9.83 1.33
N GLN A 114 6.31 -10.63 2.27
CA GLN A 114 6.70 -10.50 3.68
C GLN A 114 8.14 -10.97 3.85
N VAL A 115 8.95 -10.15 4.50
CA VAL A 115 10.37 -10.41 4.80
C VAL A 115 10.67 -10.12 6.26
N VAL A 116 11.87 -10.47 6.69
CA VAL A 116 12.32 -10.24 8.07
C VAL A 116 13.51 -9.30 8.07
N ILE A 117 13.41 -8.21 8.83
CA ILE A 117 14.53 -7.31 9.13
C ILE A 117 15.16 -7.76 10.45
N VAL A 118 16.47 -7.90 10.47
CA VAL A 118 17.27 -8.25 11.65
C VAL A 118 18.47 -7.30 11.78
N PRO A 119 19.15 -7.24 12.96
CA PRO A 119 20.46 -6.60 13.07
C PRO A 119 21.48 -7.23 12.10
N GLU A 120 22.42 -6.43 11.57
CA GLU A 120 23.45 -6.88 10.61
C GLU A 120 24.27 -8.06 11.14
N GLU A 121 24.57 -8.08 12.46
CA GLU A 121 25.30 -9.15 13.13
C GLU A 121 24.47 -10.38 13.45
N SER A 122 23.17 -10.39 13.16
CA SER A 122 22.31 -11.56 13.40
C SER A 122 22.79 -12.79 12.63
N GLU A 123 22.79 -13.94 13.30
CA GLU A 123 23.10 -15.25 12.71
C GLU A 123 21.91 -15.89 11.98
N TYR A 124 20.70 -15.35 12.14
CA TYR A 124 19.51 -15.83 11.43
C TYR A 124 19.62 -15.59 9.92
N THR A 125 19.20 -16.57 9.13
CA THR A 125 19.21 -16.53 7.67
C THR A 125 17.80 -16.64 7.07
N SER A 126 16.82 -17.09 7.86
CA SER A 126 15.43 -17.24 7.45
C SER A 126 14.46 -17.08 8.62
N ILE A 127 13.16 -17.00 8.34
CA ILE A 127 12.12 -17.02 9.38
C ILE A 127 12.06 -18.38 10.07
N GLU A 128 12.37 -19.46 9.37
CA GLU A 128 12.41 -20.82 9.93
C GLU A 128 13.48 -20.96 11.00
N ASP A 129 14.64 -20.28 10.85
CA ASP A 129 15.67 -20.25 11.88
C ASP A 129 15.15 -19.58 13.16
N ILE A 130 14.39 -18.48 13.01
CA ILE A 130 13.77 -17.75 14.12
C ILE A 130 12.72 -18.63 14.81
N ILE A 131 11.87 -19.31 14.04
CA ILE A 131 10.85 -20.26 14.55
C ILE A 131 11.51 -21.44 15.26
N ALA A 132 12.65 -21.91 14.76
CA ALA A 132 13.38 -23.04 15.35
C ALA A 132 14.08 -22.68 16.66
N ASP A 133 14.42 -21.39 16.87
CA ASP A 133 15.02 -20.89 18.11
C ASP A 133 13.96 -20.68 19.19
N LYS A 134 13.54 -21.80 19.76
CA LYS A 134 12.39 -21.90 20.66
C LYS A 134 12.53 -21.01 21.89
N GLY A 135 11.90 -19.85 21.88
CA GLY A 135 11.36 -19.36 23.12
C GLY A 135 11.85 -18.03 23.63
N THR A 136 12.56 -17.18 22.86
CA THR A 136 12.92 -15.84 23.36
C THR A 136 12.96 -14.74 22.32
N VAL A 137 12.75 -15.04 21.03
CA VAL A 137 12.77 -14.02 19.98
C VAL A 137 11.52 -13.15 20.07
N LYS A 138 11.73 -11.83 20.07
CA LYS A 138 10.67 -10.82 20.03
C LYS A 138 10.56 -10.29 18.61
N ILE A 139 9.37 -10.37 18.06
CA ILE A 139 9.09 -9.98 16.68
C ILE A 139 8.24 -8.69 16.71
N GLY A 140 8.78 -7.60 16.18
CA GLY A 140 8.01 -6.38 15.95
C GLY A 140 7.19 -6.50 14.66
N VAL A 141 5.91 -6.11 14.70
CA VAL A 141 5.00 -6.10 13.55
C VAL A 141 4.15 -4.84 13.54
N GLN A 142 3.59 -4.46 12.40
CA GLN A 142 2.57 -3.40 12.38
C GLN A 142 1.19 -3.99 12.66
N GLN A 143 0.42 -3.34 13.54
CA GLN A 143 -0.92 -3.76 13.93
C GLN A 143 -1.87 -3.87 12.73
N GLY A 144 -2.62 -4.98 12.64
CA GLY A 144 -3.65 -5.21 11.62
C GLY A 144 -3.12 -5.67 10.27
N THR A 145 -1.79 -5.82 10.10
CA THR A 145 -1.19 -6.35 8.87
C THR A 145 -1.23 -7.88 8.81
N THR A 146 -1.03 -8.43 7.63
CA THR A 146 -0.86 -9.88 7.43
C THR A 146 0.42 -10.39 8.07
N GLY A 147 1.50 -9.59 8.08
CA GLY A 147 2.72 -9.92 8.82
C GLY A 147 2.47 -10.13 10.32
N ALA A 148 1.63 -9.27 10.95
CA ALA A 148 1.22 -9.47 12.34
C ALA A 148 0.42 -10.75 12.53
N LEU A 149 -0.46 -11.07 11.57
CA LEU A 149 -1.31 -12.24 11.61
C LEU A 149 -0.50 -13.55 11.50
N TYR A 150 0.43 -13.62 10.54
CA TYR A 150 1.32 -14.78 10.37
C TYR A 150 2.22 -14.98 11.59
N CYS A 151 2.83 -13.92 12.11
CA CYS A 151 3.64 -14.03 13.34
C CYS A 151 2.81 -14.46 14.55
N THR A 152 1.53 -14.07 14.63
CA THR A 152 0.64 -14.55 15.67
C THR A 152 0.40 -16.05 15.53
N TRP A 153 0.02 -16.53 14.34
CA TRP A 153 -0.30 -17.94 14.12
C TRP A 153 0.94 -18.84 14.19
N ASP A 154 2.00 -18.49 13.46
CA ASP A 154 3.15 -19.37 13.25
C ASP A 154 4.16 -19.32 14.40
N TYR A 155 4.07 -18.30 15.26
CA TYR A 155 5.04 -18.07 16.32
C TYR A 155 4.40 -17.91 17.71
N GLN A 156 3.53 -16.93 17.92
CA GLN A 156 2.96 -16.63 19.23
C GLN A 156 1.99 -17.72 19.71
N ASP A 157 1.07 -18.18 18.86
CA ASP A 157 0.08 -19.21 19.20
C ASP A 157 0.72 -20.59 19.41
N GLU A 158 1.87 -20.83 18.77
CA GLU A 158 2.70 -22.03 19.00
C GLU A 158 3.54 -21.92 20.29
N GLY A 159 3.50 -20.81 20.99
CA GLY A 159 4.23 -20.58 22.26
C GLY A 159 5.73 -20.43 22.07
N LEU A 160 6.18 -19.98 20.90
CA LEU A 160 7.59 -19.84 20.54
C LEU A 160 8.20 -18.51 20.95
N GLY A 161 7.37 -17.46 21.16
CA GLY A 161 7.79 -16.12 21.55
C GLY A 161 6.66 -15.11 21.54
N THR A 162 6.97 -13.82 21.31
CA THR A 162 5.99 -12.72 21.22
C THR A 162 6.01 -12.08 19.85
N ALA A 163 4.84 -11.60 19.40
CA ALA A 163 4.68 -10.71 18.28
C ALA A 163 4.13 -9.39 18.81
N ASP A 164 5.01 -8.39 18.96
CA ASP A 164 4.66 -7.09 19.55
C ASP A 164 4.17 -6.14 18.45
N ALA A 165 2.90 -5.72 18.56
CA ALA A 165 2.24 -4.89 17.56
C ALA A 165 2.48 -3.40 17.78
N TYR A 166 2.92 -2.69 16.73
CA TYR A 166 3.20 -1.26 16.69
C TYR A 166 2.19 -0.53 15.79
N GLU A 167 2.05 0.78 15.97
CA GLU A 167 1.14 1.60 15.15
C GLU A 167 1.58 1.73 13.68
N SER A 168 2.89 1.55 13.40
CA SER A 168 3.46 1.57 12.05
C SER A 168 4.67 0.67 11.93
N GLY A 169 5.03 0.29 10.71
CA GLY A 169 6.26 -0.45 10.41
C GLY A 169 7.51 0.30 10.88
N GLY A 170 7.55 1.62 10.67
CA GLY A 170 8.65 2.46 11.16
C GLY A 170 8.81 2.44 12.69
N ALA A 171 7.69 2.36 13.44
CA ALA A 171 7.74 2.24 14.90
C ALA A 171 8.29 0.87 15.34
N ALA A 172 7.96 -0.22 14.63
CA ALA A 172 8.51 -1.54 14.86
C ALA A 172 10.03 -1.56 14.59
N VAL A 173 10.47 -0.97 13.46
CA VAL A 173 11.90 -0.84 13.12
C VAL A 173 12.65 0.02 14.15
N ALA A 174 12.05 1.11 14.62
CA ALA A 174 12.67 1.92 15.69
C ALA A 174 12.82 1.12 17.01
N ALA A 175 11.90 0.21 17.31
CA ALA A 175 12.01 -0.68 18.45
C ALA A 175 13.13 -1.72 18.26
N LEU A 176 13.31 -2.26 17.04
CA LEU A 176 14.43 -3.13 16.68
C LEU A 176 15.79 -2.40 16.85
N VAL A 177 15.92 -1.19 16.31
CA VAL A 177 17.13 -0.36 16.47
C VAL A 177 17.42 -0.08 17.94
N ALA A 178 16.40 0.09 18.77
CA ALA A 178 16.53 0.30 20.20
C ALA A 178 16.80 -0.99 21.00
N GLY A 179 16.90 -2.15 20.36
CA GLY A 179 17.12 -3.46 21.00
C GLY A 179 15.95 -3.93 21.86
N LYS A 180 14.73 -3.47 21.57
CA LYS A 180 13.52 -3.96 22.22
C LYS A 180 12.95 -5.19 21.52
N GLU A 181 13.13 -5.24 20.22
CA GLU A 181 12.78 -6.36 19.35
C GLU A 181 14.06 -7.01 18.82
N ASP A 182 13.97 -8.29 18.45
CA ASP A 182 15.07 -9.06 17.87
C ASP A 182 14.97 -9.08 16.34
N CYS A 183 13.75 -8.92 15.80
CA CYS A 183 13.50 -8.78 14.37
C CYS A 183 12.18 -8.04 14.11
N VAL A 184 11.94 -7.67 12.83
CA VAL A 184 10.68 -7.09 12.36
C VAL A 184 10.21 -7.84 11.12
N VAL A 185 8.93 -8.23 11.09
CA VAL A 185 8.28 -8.79 9.89
C VAL A 185 7.47 -7.67 9.22
N ILE A 186 7.76 -7.45 7.94
CA ILE A 186 7.16 -6.39 7.13
C ILE A 186 7.34 -6.71 5.64
N ASP A 187 6.64 -6.01 4.76
CA ASP A 187 6.77 -6.15 3.32
C ASP A 187 8.14 -5.68 2.81
N ASN A 188 8.62 -6.32 1.72
CA ASN A 188 9.98 -6.18 1.20
C ASN A 188 10.34 -4.75 0.76
N GLU A 189 9.45 -4.03 0.07
CA GLU A 189 9.79 -2.69 -0.41
C GLU A 189 9.88 -1.66 0.72
N PRO A 190 8.94 -1.60 1.68
CA PRO A 190 9.14 -0.84 2.91
C PRO A 190 10.37 -1.28 3.72
N ALA A 191 10.65 -2.59 3.79
CA ALA A 191 11.84 -3.10 4.47
C ALA A 191 13.13 -2.53 3.86
N LYS A 192 13.26 -2.53 2.52
CA LYS A 192 14.39 -1.92 1.80
C LYS A 192 14.56 -0.45 2.17
N ASN A 193 13.44 0.31 2.20
CA ASN A 193 13.46 1.71 2.58
C ASN A 193 13.92 1.92 4.04
N PHE A 194 13.44 1.12 4.98
CA PHE A 194 13.84 1.23 6.38
C PHE A 194 15.29 0.83 6.60
N VAL A 195 15.76 -0.24 5.97
CA VAL A 195 17.17 -0.69 6.08
C VAL A 195 18.11 0.36 5.46
N ALA A 196 17.75 0.97 4.34
CA ALA A 196 18.53 2.04 3.72
C ALA A 196 18.68 3.29 4.62
N GLN A 197 17.73 3.54 5.53
CA GLN A 197 17.73 4.69 6.44
C GLN A 197 18.30 4.37 7.82
N ASN A 198 18.55 3.10 8.14
CA ASN A 198 19.02 2.65 9.46
C ASN A 198 20.25 1.73 9.29
N GLU A 199 21.43 2.29 9.52
CA GLU A 199 22.67 1.49 9.52
C GLU A 199 22.61 0.35 10.54
N GLY A 200 23.24 -0.79 10.24
CA GLY A 200 23.31 -1.95 11.13
C GLY A 200 22.10 -2.87 11.09
N LEU A 201 21.24 -2.73 10.08
CA LEU A 201 20.14 -3.65 9.79
C LEU A 201 20.36 -4.33 8.44
N LYS A 202 19.82 -5.55 8.31
CA LYS A 202 19.73 -6.30 7.05
C LYS A 202 18.38 -6.97 6.90
N ILE A 203 18.00 -7.27 5.67
CA ILE A 203 16.84 -8.11 5.34
C ILE A 203 17.35 -9.53 5.15
N LEU A 204 16.65 -10.53 5.70
CA LEU A 204 16.97 -11.94 5.44
C LEU A 204 16.67 -12.27 3.97
N GLU A 205 17.51 -13.13 3.36
CA GLU A 205 17.41 -13.49 1.93
C GLU A 205 16.16 -14.33 1.61
N THR A 206 15.57 -15.00 2.63
CA THR A 206 14.41 -15.86 2.45
C THR A 206 13.12 -15.07 2.61
N ALA A 207 12.25 -15.11 1.61
CA ALA A 207 10.90 -14.58 1.69
C ALA A 207 10.05 -15.40 2.68
N TYR A 208 9.25 -14.70 3.52
CA TYR A 208 8.32 -15.39 4.41
C TYR A 208 7.07 -15.83 3.65
N THR A 209 6.42 -14.91 2.94
CA THR A 209 5.26 -15.22 2.10
C THR A 209 5.08 -14.16 1.01
N GLN A 210 4.32 -14.49 -0.02
CA GLN A 210 3.96 -13.59 -1.12
C GLN A 210 2.46 -13.30 -1.08
N GLU A 211 2.08 -12.07 -1.37
CA GLU A 211 0.74 -11.53 -1.22
C GLU A 211 0.35 -10.65 -2.39
N ASP A 212 -0.96 -10.59 -2.69
CA ASP A 212 -1.50 -9.73 -3.72
C ASP A 212 -2.12 -8.47 -3.11
N TYR A 213 -1.81 -7.29 -3.67
CA TYR A 213 -2.37 -6.02 -3.25
C TYR A 213 -3.50 -5.56 -4.14
N ALA A 214 -4.59 -5.12 -3.49
CA ALA A 214 -5.76 -4.56 -4.16
C ALA A 214 -6.39 -3.45 -3.32
N MET A 215 -7.22 -2.61 -3.94
CA MET A 215 -7.95 -1.55 -3.25
C MET A 215 -9.26 -2.11 -2.70
N ALA A 216 -9.61 -1.74 -1.47
CA ALA A 216 -10.77 -2.26 -0.75
C ALA A 216 -11.93 -1.27 -0.77
N PHE A 217 -13.14 -1.76 -1.07
CA PHE A 217 -14.38 -1.01 -1.13
C PHE A 217 -15.45 -1.66 -0.25
N ALA A 218 -16.42 -0.88 0.24
CA ALA A 218 -17.64 -1.45 0.83
C ALA A 218 -18.35 -2.34 -0.21
N LYS A 219 -18.97 -3.44 0.24
CA LYS A 219 -19.62 -4.42 -0.67
C LYS A 219 -20.79 -3.84 -1.47
N ASP A 220 -21.39 -2.78 -1.00
CA ASP A 220 -22.49 -2.05 -1.63
C ASP A 220 -22.06 -0.73 -2.27
N SER A 221 -20.75 -0.54 -2.52
CA SER A 221 -20.22 0.64 -3.18
C SER A 221 -20.76 0.76 -4.61
N GLU A 222 -21.42 1.87 -4.90
CA GLU A 222 -22.00 2.14 -6.24
C GLU A 222 -20.90 2.48 -7.28
N VAL A 223 -19.73 2.93 -6.83
CA VAL A 223 -18.63 3.33 -7.73
C VAL A 223 -17.67 2.17 -8.04
N PHE A 224 -17.73 1.07 -7.29
CA PHE A 224 -16.79 -0.05 -7.38
C PHE A 224 -16.61 -0.60 -8.80
N GLU A 225 -17.71 -0.92 -9.49
CA GLU A 225 -17.64 -1.52 -10.83
C GLU A 225 -16.96 -0.59 -11.84
N ALA A 226 -17.27 0.71 -11.80
CA ALA A 226 -16.65 1.70 -12.67
C ALA A 226 -15.17 1.89 -12.33
N PHE A 227 -14.84 1.91 -11.04
CA PHE A 227 -13.47 2.04 -10.57
C PHE A 227 -12.62 0.83 -10.96
N ASN A 228 -13.10 -0.40 -10.71
CA ASN A 228 -12.39 -1.62 -11.06
C ASN A 228 -12.20 -1.79 -12.57
N ALA A 229 -13.22 -1.45 -13.36
CA ALA A 229 -13.11 -1.48 -14.83
C ALA A 229 -12.03 -0.50 -15.32
N ALA A 230 -11.98 0.73 -14.78
CA ALA A 230 -10.97 1.72 -15.12
C ALA A 230 -9.57 1.28 -14.68
N LEU A 231 -9.43 0.68 -13.50
CA LEU A 231 -8.16 0.09 -13.05
C LEU A 231 -7.69 -1.01 -14.00
N GLY A 232 -8.60 -1.92 -14.41
CA GLY A 232 -8.27 -2.97 -15.38
C GLY A 232 -7.78 -2.42 -16.72
N GLU A 233 -8.37 -1.31 -17.21
CA GLU A 233 -7.89 -0.63 -18.41
C GLU A 233 -6.48 -0.02 -18.22
N LEU A 234 -6.21 0.61 -17.06
CA LEU A 234 -4.90 1.20 -16.74
C LEU A 234 -3.81 0.12 -16.51
N ILE A 235 -4.20 -1.06 -16.04
CA ILE A 235 -3.30 -2.22 -15.99
C ILE A 235 -2.97 -2.69 -17.40
N ALA A 236 -3.99 -2.83 -18.25
CA ALA A 236 -3.84 -3.36 -19.60
C ALA A 236 -3.05 -2.42 -20.54
N ASP A 237 -3.15 -1.11 -20.39
CA ASP A 237 -2.44 -0.12 -21.19
C ASP A 237 -1.02 0.20 -20.68
N GLY A 238 -0.61 -0.37 -19.52
CA GLY A 238 0.71 -0.23 -18.93
C GLY A 238 0.86 1.01 -18.02
N THR A 239 -0.17 1.79 -17.80
CA THR A 239 -0.11 2.98 -16.92
C THR A 239 0.23 2.58 -15.49
N VAL A 240 -0.41 1.53 -14.95
CA VAL A 240 -0.12 1.01 -13.59
C VAL A 240 1.34 0.57 -13.49
N GLN A 241 1.85 -0.17 -14.48
CA GLN A 241 3.25 -0.59 -14.49
C GLN A 241 4.21 0.60 -14.54
N ALA A 242 3.92 1.62 -15.33
CA ALA A 242 4.75 2.83 -15.39
C ALA A 242 4.79 3.60 -14.05
N ILE A 243 3.68 3.59 -13.30
CA ILE A 243 3.65 4.14 -11.93
C ILE A 243 4.51 3.30 -10.99
N ILE A 244 4.39 1.97 -11.04
CA ILE A 244 5.21 1.07 -10.22
C ILE A 244 6.71 1.28 -10.53
N ASP A 245 7.10 1.27 -11.79
CA ASP A 245 8.49 1.43 -12.24
C ASP A 245 9.12 2.77 -11.82
N LYS A 246 8.31 3.79 -11.62
CA LYS A 246 8.77 5.10 -11.11
C LYS A 246 9.29 5.01 -9.67
N TYR A 247 8.71 4.15 -8.85
CA TYR A 247 9.01 4.00 -7.43
C TYR A 247 9.88 2.78 -7.13
N ILE A 248 9.71 1.72 -7.90
CA ILE A 248 10.44 0.45 -7.80
C ILE A 248 11.07 0.17 -9.17
N PRO A 249 12.21 0.80 -9.49
CA PRO A 249 12.91 0.53 -10.75
C PRO A 249 13.25 -0.94 -10.86
N ALA A 250 13.06 -1.53 -12.06
CA ALA A 250 13.52 -2.88 -12.32
C ALA A 250 15.03 -2.98 -12.00
N GLU A 251 15.44 -3.97 -11.22
CA GLU A 251 16.85 -4.23 -10.97
C GLU A 251 17.52 -4.48 -12.32
N GLU A 252 18.56 -3.69 -12.65
CA GLU A 252 19.36 -3.96 -13.85
C GLU A 252 19.97 -5.35 -13.67
N ALA A 253 19.60 -6.29 -14.54
CA ALA A 253 20.18 -7.62 -14.56
C ALA A 253 21.68 -7.49 -14.84
N GLU A 254 22.52 -7.73 -13.81
CA GLU A 254 23.97 -7.84 -13.95
C GLU A 254 24.40 -9.06 -14.78
#